data_f2ff26ff3ffeff8ca29742ffe14c94af
#
_entry.id   f2ff26ff3ffeff8ca29742ffe14c94af
#
_cell.length_a   1.000
_cell.length_b   1.000
_cell.length_c   1.000
_cell.angle_alpha   90.00
_cell.angle_beta   90.00
_cell.angle_gamma   90.00
#
_symmetry.space_group_name_H-M   'P 1'
#
loop_
_entity.id
_entity.type
_entity.pdbx_description
1 polymer ?
#
loop_
_entity_poly.entity_id
_entity_poly.type
_entity_poly.pdbx_seq_one_letter_code
_entity_poly.pdbx_strand_id
1 'polypeptide(L)'
;HDLNLSGGNDAVTYTTSVGYLSREGTIGGNYGRSNYDRFTVRQALNAVLFDNSADRNWLNKMTMQSSVSYAHINSTGINNNSEFGSPLGSAMAMAPVLPIYADDALEAEYMTKYADKFEHLVRSADGRLYSIADEGYNEMANPLAELSLPGTKYQTDKFVANANVELNIWDALKFRSMIGVDLAFWGNHGYTKQYY
;
A
#
# COMPACT_ATOMS: atom_id res chain seq x y z
N HIS A 1 10.39 9.97 -5.27
CA HIS A 1 10.89 11.33 -5.03
C HIS A 1 11.16 11.49 -3.54
N ASP A 2 12.35 11.98 -3.20
CA ASP A 2 12.75 12.17 -1.79
C ASP A 2 13.32 13.57 -1.63
N LEU A 3 12.91 14.23 -0.55
CA LEU A 3 13.44 15.51 -0.10
C LEU A 3 14.06 15.30 1.27
N ASN A 4 15.33 15.73 1.42
CA ASN A 4 16.05 15.68 2.69
C ASN A 4 16.51 17.07 3.07
N LEU A 5 16.24 17.46 4.30
CA LEU A 5 16.66 18.70 4.92
C LEU A 5 17.39 18.36 6.21
N SER A 6 18.61 18.88 6.35
CA SER A 6 19.41 18.73 7.57
C SER A 6 19.99 20.06 7.97
N GLY A 7 20.14 20.27 9.26
CA GLY A 7 20.72 21.47 9.83
C GLY A 7 20.99 21.32 11.32
N GLY A 8 21.56 22.37 11.90
CA GLY A 8 21.82 22.39 13.32
C GLY A 8 23.03 23.22 13.68
N ASN A 9 23.41 23.12 14.93
CA ASN A 9 24.58 23.71 15.55
C ASN A 9 25.22 22.67 16.50
N ASP A 10 26.21 23.07 17.27
CA ASP A 10 26.91 22.19 18.22
C ASP A 10 26.00 21.59 19.31
N ALA A 11 24.88 22.24 19.62
CA ALA A 11 23.95 21.79 20.63
C ALA A 11 22.80 20.95 20.06
N VAL A 12 22.36 21.23 18.84
CA VAL A 12 21.19 20.58 18.23
C VAL A 12 21.44 20.31 16.76
N THR A 13 21.25 19.07 16.35
CA THR A 13 21.23 18.69 14.94
C THR A 13 19.93 17.98 14.60
N TYR A 14 19.38 18.29 13.43
CA TYR A 14 18.17 17.67 12.95
C TYR A 14 18.27 17.23 11.50
N THR A 15 17.53 16.21 11.17
CA THR A 15 17.33 15.75 9.79
C THR A 15 15.86 15.46 9.60
N THR A 16 15.27 16.03 8.57
CA THR A 16 13.89 15.77 8.17
C THR A 16 13.90 15.26 6.74
N SER A 17 13.20 14.17 6.48
CA SER A 17 13.03 13.64 5.14
C SER A 17 11.56 13.40 4.83
N VAL A 18 11.18 13.72 3.60
CA VAL A 18 9.87 13.46 3.04
C VAL A 18 10.06 12.67 1.76
N GLY A 19 9.41 11.52 1.67
CA GLY A 19 9.49 10.64 0.52
C GLY A 19 8.12 10.28 -0.02
N TYR A 20 8.00 10.23 -1.34
CA TYR A 20 6.84 9.70 -2.02
C TYR A 20 7.27 8.66 -3.04
N LEU A 21 6.68 7.48 -2.95
CA LEU A 21 6.88 6.37 -3.86
C LEU A 21 5.53 5.95 -4.42
N SER A 22 5.43 5.95 -5.74
CA SER A 22 4.29 5.37 -6.47
C SER A 22 4.80 4.28 -7.39
N ARG A 23 4.14 3.16 -7.41
CA ARG A 23 4.42 2.04 -8.29
C ARG A 23 3.13 1.48 -8.86
N GLU A 24 3.16 1.22 -10.13
CA GLU A 24 2.10 0.56 -10.88
C GLU A 24 2.53 -0.87 -11.20
N GLY A 25 1.66 -1.83 -10.96
CA GLY A 25 1.93 -3.23 -11.24
C GLY A 25 1.87 -3.53 -12.74
N THR A 26 2.65 -4.49 -13.18
CA THR A 26 2.70 -4.93 -14.58
C THR A 26 1.36 -5.50 -15.06
N ILE A 27 0.60 -6.15 -14.16
CA ILE A 27 -0.71 -6.72 -14.46
C ILE A 27 -1.76 -5.94 -13.70
N GLY A 28 -2.70 -5.35 -14.43
CA GLY A 28 -3.83 -4.61 -13.84
C GLY A 28 -3.49 -3.22 -13.30
N GLY A 29 -2.26 -2.73 -13.48
CA GLY A 29 -1.86 -1.39 -13.06
C GLY A 29 -2.71 -0.30 -13.70
N ASN A 30 -2.86 -0.32 -15.01
CA ASN A 30 -3.70 0.62 -15.78
C ASN A 30 -5.20 0.54 -15.45
N TYR A 31 -5.63 -0.51 -14.75
CA TYR A 31 -6.99 -0.63 -14.19
C TYR A 31 -7.05 -0.17 -12.72
N GLY A 32 -5.95 0.33 -12.17
CA GLY A 32 -5.86 0.68 -10.75
C GLY A 32 -5.92 -0.53 -9.80
N ARG A 33 -5.65 -1.74 -10.30
CA ARG A 33 -5.82 -3.01 -9.58
C ARG A 33 -4.55 -3.56 -8.95
N SER A 34 -3.40 -3.00 -9.26
CA SER A 34 -2.11 -3.43 -8.73
C SER A 34 -1.20 -2.23 -8.53
N ASN A 35 -1.63 -1.31 -7.66
CA ASN A 35 -0.93 -0.07 -7.40
C ASN A 35 -0.45 -0.03 -5.95
N TYR A 36 0.65 0.66 -5.74
CA TYR A 36 1.26 0.87 -4.44
C TYR A 36 1.77 2.30 -4.34
N ASP A 37 1.17 3.06 -3.43
CA ASP A 37 1.56 4.42 -3.11
C ASP A 37 1.99 4.50 -1.66
N ARG A 38 3.14 5.11 -1.42
CA ARG A 38 3.67 5.33 -0.07
C ARG A 38 4.17 6.75 0.11
N PHE A 39 3.59 7.43 1.06
CA PHE A 39 4.09 8.68 1.59
C PHE A 39 4.82 8.43 2.91
N THR A 40 6.01 8.96 3.07
CA THR A 40 6.82 8.77 4.27
C THR A 40 7.38 10.10 4.75
N VAL A 41 7.25 10.37 6.04
CA VAL A 41 7.92 11.48 6.72
C VAL A 41 8.80 10.89 7.81
N ARG A 42 10.03 11.34 7.88
CA ARG A 42 10.98 10.97 8.93
C ARG A 42 11.63 12.20 9.50
N GLN A 43 11.79 12.21 10.79
CA GLN A 43 12.54 13.23 11.51
C GLN A 43 13.47 12.56 12.50
N ALA A 44 14.72 13.01 12.52
CA ALA A 44 15.70 12.67 13.54
C ALA A 44 16.21 13.95 14.20
N LEU A 45 16.36 13.89 15.52
CA LEU A 45 16.85 15.00 16.33
C LEU A 45 17.91 14.45 17.27
N ASN A 46 19.07 15.13 17.32
CA ASN A 46 20.07 14.95 18.36
C ASN A 46 20.23 16.29 19.07
N ALA A 47 20.15 16.29 20.39
CA ALA A 47 20.26 17.49 21.18
C ALA A 47 21.16 17.25 22.41
N VAL A 48 22.04 18.19 22.67
CA VAL A 48 22.73 18.33 23.95
C VAL A 48 21.85 19.22 24.81
N LEU A 49 21.17 18.64 25.80
CA LEU A 49 20.24 19.38 26.65
C LEU A 49 20.99 20.28 27.64
N PHE A 50 22.10 19.80 28.14
CA PHE A 50 23.10 20.59 28.85
C PHE A 50 24.48 19.91 28.80
N ASP A 51 25.52 20.72 28.89
CA ASP A 51 26.92 20.29 29.01
C ASP A 51 27.61 21.24 30.00
N ASN A 52 27.82 20.76 31.22
CA ASN A 52 28.50 21.47 32.28
C ASN A 52 29.79 20.74 32.71
N SER A 53 30.36 19.96 31.82
CA SER A 53 31.55 19.15 32.09
C SER A 53 32.79 19.98 32.46
N ALA A 54 32.79 21.26 32.09
CA ALA A 54 33.84 22.20 32.50
C ALA A 54 33.71 22.68 33.94
N ASP A 55 32.49 22.65 34.52
CA ASP A 55 32.19 23.29 35.79
C ASP A 55 31.98 22.33 36.95
N ARG A 56 31.68 21.06 36.65
CA ARG A 56 31.39 20.04 37.66
C ARG A 56 31.65 18.61 37.21
N ASN A 57 31.98 17.76 38.17
CA ASN A 57 32.31 16.35 37.92
C ASN A 57 31.11 15.40 38.03
N TRP A 58 29.92 15.91 38.41
CA TRP A 58 28.74 15.08 38.53
C TRP A 58 27.55 15.74 37.81
N LEU A 59 26.69 14.90 37.25
CA LEU A 59 25.54 15.33 36.46
C LEU A 59 25.92 16.38 35.41
N ASN A 60 26.97 16.03 34.63
CA ASN A 60 27.71 17.04 33.86
C ASN A 60 27.21 17.17 32.43
N LYS A 61 26.58 16.13 31.85
CA LYS A 61 26.12 16.20 30.48
C LYS A 61 24.85 15.38 30.28
N MET A 62 23.90 15.92 29.55
CA MET A 62 22.71 15.20 29.12
C MET A 62 22.49 15.38 27.61
N THR A 63 22.36 14.26 26.90
CA THR A 63 22.08 14.24 25.49
C THR A 63 20.77 13.49 25.23
N MET A 64 20.03 13.93 24.23
CA MET A 64 18.83 13.29 23.75
C MET A 64 18.94 13.00 22.27
N GLN A 65 18.57 11.81 21.89
CA GLN A 65 18.40 11.42 20.50
C GLN A 65 16.97 10.95 20.32
N SER A 66 16.28 11.47 19.33
CA SER A 66 14.93 11.02 19.00
C SER A 66 14.77 10.84 17.52
N SER A 67 14.00 9.87 17.11
CA SER A 67 13.55 9.75 15.75
C SER A 67 12.07 9.39 15.69
N VAL A 68 11.39 9.96 14.69
CA VAL A 68 10.00 9.72 14.39
C VAL A 68 9.89 9.40 12.91
N SER A 69 9.17 8.37 12.58
CA SER A 69 8.86 7.99 11.21
C SER A 69 7.37 7.70 11.09
N TYR A 70 6.74 8.33 10.13
CA TYR A 70 5.36 8.05 9.73
C TYR A 70 5.34 7.61 8.28
N ALA A 71 4.60 6.56 7.99
CA ALA A 71 4.37 6.09 6.64
C ALA A 71 2.88 5.84 6.42
N HIS A 72 2.32 6.47 5.38
CA HIS A 72 0.98 6.21 4.88
C HIS A 72 1.09 5.43 3.58
N ILE A 73 0.44 4.28 3.52
CA ILE A 73 0.51 3.34 2.40
C ILE A 73 -0.89 3.06 1.91
N ASN A 74 -1.12 3.30 0.62
CA ASN A 74 -2.30 2.84 -0.09
C ASN A 74 -1.88 1.80 -1.12
N SER A 75 -2.55 0.67 -1.15
CA SER A 75 -2.29 -0.35 -2.15
C SER A 75 -3.56 -1.03 -2.61
N THR A 76 -3.52 -1.48 -3.85
CA THR A 76 -4.50 -2.38 -4.43
C THR A 76 -3.77 -3.63 -4.92
N GLY A 77 -4.45 -4.75 -4.92
CA GLY A 77 -3.87 -5.99 -5.38
C GLY A 77 -4.85 -6.80 -6.23
N ILE A 78 -4.30 -7.67 -7.04
CA ILE A 78 -5.04 -8.73 -7.73
C ILE A 78 -4.66 -10.06 -7.08
N ASN A 79 -5.61 -11.01 -7.09
CA ASN A 79 -5.29 -12.38 -6.72
C ASN A 79 -4.43 -13.01 -7.84
N ASN A 80 -3.26 -13.52 -7.50
CA ASN A 80 -2.33 -14.12 -8.46
C ASN A 80 -2.11 -15.62 -8.21
N ASN A 81 -2.70 -16.18 -7.16
CA ASN A 81 -2.36 -17.50 -6.67
C ASN A 81 -3.42 -18.57 -7.00
N SER A 82 -4.35 -18.29 -7.90
CA SER A 82 -5.42 -19.20 -8.25
C SER A 82 -5.52 -19.36 -9.75
N GLU A 83 -5.74 -20.58 -10.21
CA GLU A 83 -6.12 -20.86 -11.59
C GLU A 83 -7.50 -20.28 -11.89
N PHE A 84 -8.41 -20.42 -10.93
CA PHE A 84 -9.77 -19.86 -10.96
C PHE A 84 -9.83 -18.62 -10.08
N GLY A 85 -10.36 -17.51 -10.58
CA GLY A 85 -10.51 -16.29 -9.80
C GLY A 85 -9.26 -15.44 -9.66
N SER A 86 -8.34 -15.55 -10.61
CA SER A 86 -7.27 -14.57 -10.81
C SER A 86 -7.18 -14.17 -12.28
N PRO A 87 -6.95 -12.88 -12.60
CA PRO A 87 -6.89 -12.43 -14.00
C PRO A 87 -5.86 -13.18 -14.83
N LEU A 88 -4.71 -13.52 -14.23
CA LEU A 88 -3.65 -14.24 -14.93
C LEU A 88 -4.01 -15.72 -15.14
N GLY A 89 -4.55 -16.39 -14.12
CA GLY A 89 -5.01 -17.78 -14.22
C GLY A 89 -6.13 -17.91 -15.25
N SER A 90 -7.11 -17.03 -15.19
CA SER A 90 -8.21 -16.98 -16.17
C SER A 90 -7.70 -16.72 -17.59
N ALA A 91 -6.74 -15.80 -17.78
CA ALA A 91 -6.16 -15.53 -19.09
C ALA A 91 -5.42 -16.74 -19.70
N MET A 92 -4.84 -17.59 -18.86
CA MET A 92 -4.14 -18.80 -19.30
C MET A 92 -5.08 -19.97 -19.59
N ALA A 93 -6.20 -20.05 -18.85
CA ALA A 93 -7.13 -21.17 -18.92
C ALA A 93 -8.36 -20.90 -19.80
N MET A 94 -8.64 -19.65 -20.13
CA MET A 94 -9.77 -19.26 -20.97
C MET A 94 -9.62 -19.82 -22.38
N ALA A 95 -10.72 -20.35 -22.92
CA ALA A 95 -10.74 -20.90 -24.27
C ALA A 95 -10.41 -19.80 -25.31
N PRO A 96 -9.42 -19.99 -26.18
CA PRO A 96 -8.99 -18.97 -27.14
C PRO A 96 -10.04 -18.67 -28.24
N VAL A 97 -11.06 -19.49 -28.38
CA VAL A 97 -12.20 -19.29 -29.29
C VAL A 97 -13.24 -18.32 -28.74
N LEU A 98 -13.22 -18.05 -27.43
CA LEU A 98 -14.15 -17.12 -26.82
C LEU A 98 -13.61 -15.68 -26.99
N PRO A 99 -14.37 -14.76 -27.65
CA PRO A 99 -13.92 -13.39 -27.79
C PRO A 99 -13.89 -12.67 -26.42
N ILE A 100 -13.07 -11.63 -26.29
CA ILE A 100 -13.01 -10.82 -25.06
C ILE A 100 -14.33 -10.10 -24.80
N TYR A 101 -14.95 -9.58 -25.85
CA TYR A 101 -16.22 -8.88 -25.80
C TYR A 101 -17.28 -9.67 -26.59
N ALA A 102 -18.47 -9.70 -26.05
CA ALA A 102 -19.59 -10.29 -26.76
C ALA A 102 -19.87 -9.51 -28.05
N ASP A 103 -20.11 -10.22 -29.12
CA ASP A 103 -20.68 -9.69 -30.35
C ASP A 103 -22.23 -9.64 -30.23
N ASP A 104 -22.90 -9.11 -31.25
CA ASP A 104 -24.36 -8.95 -31.25
C ASP A 104 -25.09 -10.29 -31.07
N ALA A 105 -24.54 -11.39 -31.58
CA ALA A 105 -25.13 -12.73 -31.45
C ALA A 105 -25.02 -13.26 -30.02
N LEU A 106 -23.86 -13.15 -29.43
CA LEU A 106 -23.63 -13.53 -28.02
C LEU A 106 -24.40 -12.63 -27.05
N GLU A 107 -24.49 -11.31 -27.34
CA GLU A 107 -25.26 -10.40 -26.49
C GLU A 107 -26.76 -10.75 -26.51
N ALA A 108 -27.31 -11.12 -27.66
CA ALA A 108 -28.70 -11.59 -27.79
C ALA A 108 -28.92 -12.94 -27.05
N GLU A 109 -27.96 -13.84 -27.09
CA GLU A 109 -27.99 -15.09 -26.33
C GLU A 109 -27.96 -14.80 -24.82
N TYR A 110 -27.08 -13.92 -24.33
CA TYR A 110 -26.99 -13.55 -22.92
C TYR A 110 -28.23 -12.82 -22.43
N MET A 111 -28.86 -11.99 -23.27
CA MET A 111 -30.11 -11.34 -22.95
C MET A 111 -31.22 -12.36 -22.67
N THR A 112 -31.22 -13.48 -23.38
CA THR A 112 -32.19 -14.57 -23.15
C THR A 112 -31.82 -15.43 -21.95
N LYS A 113 -30.54 -15.81 -21.86
CA LYS A 113 -30.04 -16.73 -20.82
C LYS A 113 -29.98 -16.10 -19.43
N TYR A 114 -29.68 -14.81 -19.36
CA TYR A 114 -29.52 -14.04 -18.11
C TYR A 114 -30.54 -12.89 -17.98
N ALA A 115 -31.76 -13.08 -18.48
CA ALA A 115 -32.75 -12.02 -18.63
C ALA A 115 -32.97 -11.15 -17.39
N ASP A 116 -33.00 -11.76 -16.21
CA ASP A 116 -33.17 -11.09 -14.91
C ASP A 116 -31.90 -10.41 -14.38
N LYS A 117 -30.75 -10.69 -14.98
CA LYS A 117 -29.41 -10.23 -14.53
C LYS A 117 -28.64 -9.47 -15.61
N PHE A 118 -29.19 -9.39 -16.81
CA PHE A 118 -28.51 -8.85 -17.99
C PHE A 118 -27.96 -7.43 -17.77
N GLU A 119 -28.73 -6.57 -17.10
CA GLU A 119 -28.34 -5.21 -16.80
C GLU A 119 -27.17 -5.13 -15.79
N HIS A 120 -26.93 -6.20 -15.03
CA HIS A 120 -25.87 -6.27 -14.03
C HIS A 120 -24.59 -6.91 -14.55
N LEU A 121 -24.59 -7.43 -15.78
CA LEU A 121 -23.40 -7.99 -16.41
C LEU A 121 -22.33 -6.90 -16.59
N VAL A 122 -21.06 -7.33 -16.50
CA VAL A 122 -19.93 -6.41 -16.53
C VAL A 122 -19.72 -5.88 -17.95
N ARG A 123 -19.67 -4.56 -18.06
CA ARG A 123 -19.35 -3.85 -19.28
C ARG A 123 -18.06 -3.05 -19.13
N SER A 124 -17.34 -2.92 -20.22
CA SER A 124 -16.17 -2.05 -20.32
C SER A 124 -16.56 -0.56 -20.25
N ALA A 125 -15.57 0.30 -20.08
CA ALA A 125 -15.79 1.74 -20.00
C ALA A 125 -16.46 2.35 -21.26
N ASP A 126 -16.28 1.71 -22.42
CA ASP A 126 -16.91 2.06 -23.69
C ASP A 126 -18.28 1.37 -23.91
N GLY A 127 -18.80 0.69 -22.89
CA GLY A 127 -20.14 0.08 -22.87
C GLY A 127 -20.23 -1.32 -23.45
N ARG A 128 -19.14 -1.89 -24.01
CA ARG A 128 -19.16 -3.25 -24.56
C ARG A 128 -19.30 -4.28 -23.45
N LEU A 129 -20.13 -5.29 -23.69
CA LEU A 129 -20.30 -6.40 -22.76
C LEU A 129 -19.11 -7.36 -22.86
N TYR A 130 -18.56 -7.76 -21.72
CA TYR A 130 -17.54 -8.80 -21.68
C TYR A 130 -18.17 -10.17 -21.92
N SER A 131 -17.48 -11.03 -22.66
CA SER A 131 -17.93 -12.41 -22.87
C SER A 131 -17.92 -13.20 -21.58
N ILE A 132 -18.90 -14.07 -21.42
CA ILE A 132 -19.06 -14.96 -20.29
C ILE A 132 -18.74 -16.39 -20.76
N ALA A 133 -17.79 -17.02 -20.09
CA ALA A 133 -17.55 -18.43 -20.26
C ALA A 133 -18.61 -19.20 -19.43
N ASP A 134 -19.35 -20.04 -20.11
CA ASP A 134 -20.32 -20.93 -19.48
C ASP A 134 -19.72 -22.32 -19.18
N GLU A 135 -20.57 -23.27 -18.80
CA GLU A 135 -20.17 -24.65 -18.52
C GLU A 135 -19.37 -25.30 -19.65
N GLY A 136 -19.63 -24.92 -20.92
CA GLY A 136 -18.89 -25.38 -22.10
C GLY A 136 -17.44 -24.90 -22.15
N TYR A 137 -17.10 -23.86 -21.39
CA TYR A 137 -15.80 -23.23 -21.29
C TYR A 137 -15.24 -23.19 -19.87
N ASN A 138 -15.60 -24.17 -19.05
CA ASN A 138 -15.15 -24.32 -17.66
C ASN A 138 -15.51 -23.14 -16.74
N GLU A 139 -16.51 -22.34 -17.07
CA GLU A 139 -16.95 -21.19 -16.28
C GLU A 139 -15.83 -20.22 -15.87
N MET A 140 -14.80 -20.10 -16.70
CA MET A 140 -13.65 -19.23 -16.42
C MET A 140 -14.06 -17.76 -16.49
N ALA A 141 -13.75 -17.01 -15.43
CA ALA A 141 -13.99 -15.58 -15.43
C ALA A 141 -13.21 -14.86 -16.54
N ASN A 142 -13.86 -13.91 -17.22
CA ASN A 142 -13.18 -13.10 -18.21
C ASN A 142 -12.12 -12.23 -17.54
N PRO A 143 -10.82 -12.36 -17.86
CA PRO A 143 -9.74 -11.69 -17.14
C PRO A 143 -9.82 -10.16 -17.19
N LEU A 144 -10.31 -9.60 -18.30
CA LEU A 144 -10.49 -8.15 -18.41
C LEU A 144 -11.73 -7.66 -17.68
N ALA A 145 -12.80 -8.46 -17.65
CA ALA A 145 -13.97 -8.16 -16.82
C ALA A 145 -13.58 -8.12 -15.35
N GLU A 146 -12.81 -9.10 -14.88
CA GLU A 146 -12.32 -9.14 -13.51
C GLU A 146 -11.42 -7.94 -13.17
N LEU A 147 -10.51 -7.55 -14.06
CA LEU A 147 -9.69 -6.35 -13.87
C LEU A 147 -10.49 -5.05 -13.86
N SER A 148 -11.59 -4.98 -14.60
CA SER A 148 -12.45 -3.79 -14.65
C SER A 148 -13.31 -3.59 -13.41
N LEU A 149 -13.47 -4.64 -12.58
CA LEU A 149 -14.20 -4.56 -11.32
C LEU A 149 -13.38 -3.84 -10.25
N PRO A 150 -14.03 -3.18 -9.28
CA PRO A 150 -13.32 -2.60 -8.15
C PRO A 150 -12.56 -3.68 -7.36
N GLY A 151 -11.30 -3.44 -7.09
CA GLY A 151 -10.49 -4.30 -6.24
C GLY A 151 -10.59 -3.91 -4.77
N THR A 152 -10.07 -4.78 -3.92
CA THR A 152 -9.88 -4.45 -2.51
C THR A 152 -8.78 -3.41 -2.38
N LYS A 153 -9.09 -2.32 -1.68
CA LYS A 153 -8.14 -1.27 -1.31
C LYS A 153 -7.63 -1.55 0.09
N TYR A 154 -6.32 -1.53 0.24
CA TYR A 154 -5.63 -1.68 1.51
C TYR A 154 -5.02 -0.35 1.89
N GLN A 155 -5.21 0.04 3.13
CA GLN A 155 -4.63 1.24 3.71
C GLN A 155 -3.85 0.85 4.96
N THR A 156 -2.64 1.39 5.09
CA THR A 156 -1.81 1.16 6.26
C THR A 156 -1.17 2.46 6.69
N ASP A 157 -1.35 2.79 7.97
CA ASP A 157 -0.66 3.88 8.64
C ASP A 157 0.32 3.30 9.64
N LYS A 158 1.60 3.57 9.45
CA LYS A 158 2.65 3.10 10.34
C LYS A 158 3.36 4.28 11.00
N PHE A 159 3.41 4.25 12.33
CA PHE A 159 4.10 5.22 13.15
C PHE A 159 5.16 4.52 13.99
N VAL A 160 6.41 4.95 13.83
CA VAL A 160 7.54 4.45 14.62
C VAL A 160 8.24 5.63 15.25
N ALA A 161 8.37 5.61 16.55
CA ALA A 161 9.10 6.63 17.28
C ALA A 161 10.05 5.99 18.29
N ASN A 162 11.21 6.60 18.48
CA ASN A 162 12.11 6.26 19.56
C ASN A 162 12.75 7.51 20.13
N ALA A 163 13.04 7.44 21.43
CA ALA A 163 13.81 8.45 22.14
C ALA A 163 14.83 7.76 23.02
N ASN A 164 16.04 8.26 23.00
CA ASN A 164 17.16 7.81 23.81
C ASN A 164 17.72 9.02 24.56
N VAL A 165 17.83 8.89 25.87
CA VAL A 165 18.41 9.91 26.74
C VAL A 165 19.64 9.30 27.39
N GLU A 166 20.77 9.97 27.29
CA GLU A 166 22.01 9.62 27.98
C GLU A 166 22.38 10.74 28.96
N LEU A 167 22.59 10.36 30.18
CA LEU A 167 22.97 11.24 31.29
C LEU A 167 24.32 10.78 31.83
N ASN A 168 25.31 11.65 31.76
CA ASN A 168 26.60 11.42 32.41
C ASN A 168 26.49 11.85 33.88
N ILE A 169 26.45 10.86 34.78
CA ILE A 169 26.33 11.08 36.23
C ILE A 169 27.71 11.41 36.82
N TRP A 170 28.73 10.63 36.46
CA TRP A 170 30.14 10.87 36.74
C TRP A 170 30.97 10.45 35.53
N ASP A 171 32.25 10.72 35.53
CA ASP A 171 33.14 10.37 34.43
C ASP A 171 33.13 8.85 34.13
N ALA A 172 32.93 8.02 35.17
CA ALA A 172 32.89 6.58 35.08
C ALA A 172 31.47 5.98 35.03
N LEU A 173 30.41 6.80 35.20
CA LEU A 173 29.03 6.32 35.28
C LEU A 173 28.10 7.10 34.36
N LYS A 174 27.54 6.37 33.40
CA LYS A 174 26.54 6.88 32.47
C LYS A 174 25.21 6.15 32.69
N PHE A 175 24.13 6.89 32.71
CA PHE A 175 22.78 6.35 32.66
C PHE A 175 22.20 6.56 31.28
N ARG A 176 21.67 5.49 30.69
CA ARG A 176 20.98 5.53 29.41
C ARG A 176 19.57 4.97 29.55
N SER A 177 18.59 5.71 29.05
CA SER A 177 17.20 5.27 28.96
C SER A 177 16.72 5.35 27.53
N MET A 178 16.01 4.32 27.07
CA MET A 178 15.46 4.27 25.73
C MET A 178 13.97 3.93 25.81
N ILE A 179 13.17 4.67 25.07
CA ILE A 179 11.75 4.39 24.82
C ILE A 179 11.55 4.24 23.32
N GLY A 180 10.81 3.22 22.93
CA GLY A 180 10.40 2.98 21.55
C GLY A 180 8.92 2.68 21.46
N VAL A 181 8.28 3.17 20.40
CA VAL A 181 6.88 2.93 20.05
C VAL A 181 6.82 2.52 18.58
N ASP A 182 6.16 1.42 18.28
CA ASP A 182 5.84 0.97 16.91
C ASP A 182 4.34 0.68 16.85
N LEU A 183 3.62 1.51 16.10
CA LEU A 183 2.18 1.41 15.91
C LEU A 183 1.89 1.21 14.43
N ALA A 184 1.04 0.24 14.12
CA ALA A 184 0.55 0.03 12.77
C ALA A 184 -0.96 -0.10 12.79
N PHE A 185 -1.63 0.72 12.02
CA PHE A 185 -3.07 0.69 11.78
C PHE A 185 -3.28 0.28 10.34
N TRP A 186 -4.03 -0.76 10.12
CA TRP A 186 -4.32 -1.25 8.79
C TRP A 186 -5.82 -1.56 8.64
N GLY A 187 -6.30 -1.34 7.47
CA GLY A 187 -7.66 -1.62 7.10
C GLY A 187 -7.76 -1.96 5.62
N ASN A 188 -8.83 -2.62 5.26
CA ASN A 188 -9.18 -2.83 3.88
C ASN A 188 -10.66 -2.58 3.67
N HIS A 189 -11.02 -2.21 2.46
CA HIS A 189 -12.40 -2.18 2.02
C HIS A 189 -12.48 -2.58 0.55
N GLY A 190 -13.49 -3.36 0.24
CA GLY A 190 -13.78 -3.83 -1.10
C GLY A 190 -15.20 -4.33 -1.15
N TYR A 191 -15.70 -4.47 -2.36
CA TYR A 191 -16.95 -5.15 -2.60
C TYR A 191 -16.85 -5.99 -3.87
N THR A 192 -17.59 -7.08 -3.91
CA THR A 192 -17.71 -7.91 -5.11
C THR A 192 -19.11 -7.70 -5.68
N LYS A 193 -19.19 -7.41 -6.97
CA LYS A 193 -20.48 -7.37 -7.64
C LYS A 193 -21.15 -8.74 -7.56
N GLN A 194 -22.47 -8.73 -7.44
CA GLN A 194 -23.26 -9.96 -7.28
C GLN A 194 -23.26 -10.82 -8.55
N TYR A 195 -23.11 -10.16 -9.73
CA TYR A 195 -23.16 -10.84 -11.03
C TYR A 195 -22.04 -10.30 -11.94
N TYR A 196 -21.23 -11.21 -12.48
CA TYR A 196 -20.23 -10.93 -13.50
C TYR A 196 -19.86 -12.18 -14.29
#